data_355b6e5d92f7ffabf005e77241ae3d41
#
_entry.id   355b6e5d92f7ffabf005e77241ae3d41
#
_cell.length_a   1.000
_cell.length_b   1.000
_cell.length_c   1.000
_cell.angle_alpha   90.00
_cell.angle_beta   90.00
_cell.angle_gamma   90.00
#
_symmetry.space_group_name_H-M   'P 1'
#
loop_
_entity.id
_entity.type
_entity.pdbx_description
1 polymer ?
#
loop_
_entity_poly.entity_id
_entity_poly.type
_entity_poly.pdbx_seq_one_letter_code
_entity_poly.pdbx_strand_id
1 'polypeptide(L)'
;MTAAQAADAPVRRARRHEPGRRDRLVATTLDVIAEHGVAGTSHRVIARAADVPLGSLTYHFTSLDDLLAAAFTSHVDTVAPRFDERMQAAPDRDAVLECLVDHLTGDLLQSSRDLVLAVELYVAAARNPALRAVTQDWMSRSRRSLERHFDAVTARELDALVEGLVLHSALSTDPMDRDQIRHALARFAG
;
A
#
# COMPACT_ATOMS: atom_id res chain seq x y z
N MET A 1 42.99 54.35 -11.36
CA MET A 1 41.53 54.20 -11.15
C MET A 1 41.22 52.73 -11.30
N THR A 2 41.13 52.03 -10.18
CA THR A 2 41.01 50.57 -10.14
C THR A 2 39.56 50.25 -9.65
N ALA A 3 38.74 49.71 -10.53
CA ALA A 3 37.37 49.30 -10.20
C ALA A 3 37.42 47.95 -9.45
N ALA A 4 36.96 47.93 -8.22
CA ALA A 4 36.82 46.77 -7.39
C ALA A 4 35.64 45.93 -7.90
N GLN A 5 35.90 44.66 -8.30
CA GLN A 5 34.92 43.62 -8.54
C GLN A 5 34.25 43.21 -7.21
N ALA A 6 33.00 43.55 -7.05
CA ALA A 6 32.16 43.01 -5.97
C ALA A 6 31.86 41.54 -6.29
N ALA A 7 32.35 40.63 -5.46
CA ALA A 7 32.05 39.20 -5.51
C ALA A 7 30.57 38.99 -5.15
N ASP A 8 29.83 38.45 -6.08
CA ASP A 8 28.44 38.02 -5.91
C ASP A 8 28.41 36.80 -4.97
N ALA A 9 27.97 36.99 -3.74
CA ALA A 9 27.82 35.93 -2.76
C ALA A 9 26.57 35.09 -3.12
N PRO A 10 26.66 33.75 -3.11
CA PRO A 10 25.55 32.92 -3.47
C PRO A 10 24.38 33.15 -2.50
N VAL A 11 23.25 33.63 -3.03
CA VAL A 11 22.00 33.80 -2.31
C VAL A 11 21.58 32.45 -1.75
N ARG A 12 21.70 32.30 -0.45
CA ARG A 12 21.22 31.14 0.32
C ARG A 12 19.72 31.08 0.15
N ARG A 13 19.25 30.23 -0.81
CA ARG A 13 17.82 29.96 -1.01
C ARG A 13 17.21 29.60 0.33
N ALA A 14 16.33 30.46 0.84
CA ALA A 14 15.56 30.24 2.05
C ALA A 14 14.89 28.88 1.94
N ARG A 15 15.01 28.04 2.99
CA ARG A 15 14.31 26.77 3.12
C ARG A 15 12.81 27.04 3.01
N ARG A 16 12.25 26.94 1.80
CA ARG A 16 10.81 27.03 1.59
C ARG A 16 10.18 25.85 2.33
N HIS A 17 9.43 26.15 3.38
CA HIS A 17 8.45 25.25 3.93
C HIS A 17 7.40 25.04 2.82
N GLU A 18 7.53 23.93 2.08
CA GLU A 18 6.62 23.56 1.01
C GLU A 18 5.50 22.72 1.64
N PRO A 19 4.26 23.24 1.70
CA PRO A 19 3.12 22.47 2.15
C PRO A 19 3.01 21.19 1.29
N GLY A 20 2.76 20.03 1.92
CA GLY A 20 2.64 18.74 1.22
C GLY A 20 3.97 18.02 0.93
N ARG A 21 5.14 18.57 1.35
CA ARG A 21 6.42 17.88 1.12
C ARG A 21 6.48 16.52 1.79
N ARG A 22 5.94 16.38 3.00
CA ARG A 22 5.86 15.10 3.69
C ARG A 22 5.06 14.07 2.87
N ASP A 23 3.91 14.45 2.35
CA ASP A 23 3.03 13.58 1.58
C ASP A 23 3.67 13.20 0.23
N ARG A 24 4.38 14.14 -0.41
CA ARG A 24 5.17 13.84 -1.60
C ARG A 24 6.28 12.82 -1.33
N LEU A 25 6.98 12.93 -0.19
CA LEU A 25 8.00 11.94 0.20
C LEU A 25 7.38 10.57 0.45
N VAL A 26 6.22 10.50 1.09
CA VAL A 26 5.44 9.28 1.29
C VAL A 26 5.06 8.65 -0.05
N ALA A 27 4.50 9.42 -0.97
CA ALA A 27 4.12 8.93 -2.30
C ALA A 27 5.33 8.43 -3.10
N THR A 28 6.42 9.21 -3.13
CA THR A 28 7.68 8.79 -3.80
C THR A 28 8.26 7.53 -3.18
N THR A 29 8.10 7.33 -1.87
CA THR A 29 8.55 6.10 -1.20
C THR A 29 7.79 4.89 -1.72
N LEU A 30 6.48 4.98 -1.91
CA LEU A 30 5.68 3.90 -2.52
C LEU A 30 6.11 3.60 -3.95
N ASP A 31 6.46 4.63 -4.75
CA ASP A 31 6.96 4.43 -6.11
C ASP A 31 8.31 3.70 -6.10
N VAL A 32 9.21 4.08 -5.21
CA VAL A 32 10.52 3.42 -5.02
C VAL A 32 10.34 1.98 -4.56
N ILE A 33 9.41 1.69 -3.64
CA ILE A 33 9.13 0.33 -3.19
C ILE A 33 8.55 -0.51 -4.34
N ALA A 34 7.63 0.04 -5.12
CA ALA A 34 7.04 -0.67 -6.25
C ALA A 34 8.07 -1.05 -7.33
N GLU A 35 9.10 -0.23 -7.51
CA GLU A 35 10.15 -0.45 -8.52
C GLU A 35 11.32 -1.32 -8.00
N HIS A 36 11.70 -1.16 -6.73
CA HIS A 36 12.95 -1.72 -6.20
C HIS A 36 12.76 -2.63 -4.98
N GLY A 37 11.53 -2.81 -4.51
CA GLY A 37 11.21 -3.50 -3.27
C GLY A 37 11.63 -2.72 -2.01
N VAL A 38 11.21 -3.19 -0.84
CA VAL A 38 11.64 -2.64 0.45
C VAL A 38 13.16 -2.81 0.64
N ALA A 39 13.72 -3.93 0.19
CA ALA A 39 15.16 -4.19 0.31
C ALA A 39 16.02 -3.22 -0.52
N GLY A 40 15.52 -2.72 -1.65
CA GLY A 40 16.19 -1.72 -2.49
C GLY A 40 15.92 -0.27 -2.07
N THR A 41 15.08 -0.06 -1.05
CA THR A 41 14.66 1.27 -0.59
C THR A 41 15.59 1.80 0.49
N SER A 42 16.06 3.04 0.33
CA SER A 42 16.86 3.77 1.34
C SER A 42 16.58 5.27 1.28
N HIS A 43 16.89 5.98 2.36
CA HIS A 43 16.77 7.45 2.38
C HIS A 43 17.43 8.12 1.17
N ARG A 44 18.58 7.60 0.72
CA ARG A 44 19.34 8.16 -0.41
C ARG A 44 18.61 7.93 -1.74
N VAL A 45 18.06 6.75 -1.94
CA VAL A 45 17.26 6.41 -3.14
C VAL A 45 16.01 7.28 -3.20
N ILE A 46 15.27 7.37 -2.08
CA ILE A 46 14.05 8.18 -1.99
C ILE A 46 14.37 9.67 -2.20
N ALA A 47 15.41 10.20 -1.57
CA ALA A 47 15.82 11.61 -1.74
C ALA A 47 16.11 11.94 -3.20
N ARG A 48 16.80 11.04 -3.90
CA ARG A 48 17.10 11.18 -5.33
C ARG A 48 15.82 11.12 -6.18
N ALA A 49 14.93 10.16 -5.92
CA ALA A 49 13.69 10.03 -6.64
C ALA A 49 12.73 11.23 -6.43
N ALA A 50 12.71 11.78 -5.21
CA ALA A 50 11.90 12.95 -4.86
C ALA A 50 12.52 14.29 -5.28
N ASP A 51 13.76 14.29 -5.80
CA ASP A 51 14.54 15.48 -6.12
C ASP A 51 14.66 16.46 -4.92
N VAL A 52 15.06 15.91 -3.75
CA VAL A 52 15.24 16.69 -2.53
C VAL A 52 16.60 16.39 -1.87
N PRO A 53 17.16 17.35 -1.11
CA PRO A 53 18.31 17.05 -0.27
C PRO A 53 18.00 15.95 0.75
N LEU A 54 18.98 15.07 1.03
CA LEU A 54 18.85 13.97 1.99
C LEU A 54 18.36 14.44 3.37
N GLY A 55 18.78 15.62 3.81
CA GLY A 55 18.34 16.24 5.07
C GLY A 55 16.82 16.56 5.12
N SER A 56 16.12 16.56 3.98
CA SER A 56 14.67 16.74 3.96
C SER A 56 13.94 15.53 4.54
N LEU A 57 14.44 14.32 4.30
CA LEU A 57 13.83 13.10 4.86
C LEU A 57 14.04 13.04 6.38
N THR A 58 15.25 13.28 6.86
CA THR A 58 15.55 13.25 8.30
C THR A 58 14.88 14.38 9.08
N TYR A 59 14.40 15.42 8.41
CA TYR A 59 13.55 16.45 9.02
C TYR A 59 12.12 15.96 9.27
N HIS A 60 11.58 15.13 8.36
CA HIS A 60 10.17 14.68 8.42
C HIS A 60 10.01 13.29 9.05
N PHE A 61 11.04 12.45 9.02
CA PHE A 61 10.99 11.06 9.47
C PHE A 61 12.19 10.73 10.34
N THR A 62 11.94 10.06 11.45
CA THR A 62 12.96 9.71 12.46
C THR A 62 13.86 8.57 12.01
N SER A 63 13.33 7.69 11.15
CA SER A 63 14.04 6.53 10.62
C SER A 63 13.46 6.12 9.25
N LEU A 64 14.14 5.18 8.58
CA LEU A 64 13.59 4.56 7.37
C LEU A 64 12.31 3.78 7.69
N ASP A 65 12.27 3.09 8.82
CA ASP A 65 11.09 2.34 9.25
C ASP A 65 9.87 3.25 9.47
N ASP A 66 10.07 4.44 10.06
CA ASP A 66 9.02 5.45 10.23
C ASP A 66 8.48 5.92 8.86
N LEU A 67 9.36 6.16 7.89
CA LEU A 67 8.96 6.53 6.53
C LEU A 67 8.26 5.38 5.81
N LEU A 68 8.75 4.14 5.93
CA LEU A 68 8.11 2.96 5.34
C LEU A 68 6.72 2.73 5.94
N ALA A 69 6.58 2.83 7.27
CA ALA A 69 5.29 2.71 7.95
C ALA A 69 4.31 3.79 7.47
N ALA A 70 4.76 5.06 7.36
CA ALA A 70 3.93 6.14 6.84
C ALA A 70 3.51 5.91 5.37
N ALA A 71 4.42 5.38 4.53
CA ALA A 71 4.15 5.08 3.13
C ALA A 71 3.11 3.95 2.99
N PHE A 72 3.31 2.84 3.67
CA PHE A 72 2.36 1.72 3.63
C PHE A 72 1.02 2.06 4.29
N THR A 73 0.98 2.86 5.36
CA THR A 73 -0.27 3.36 5.94
C THR A 73 -1.04 4.19 4.91
N SER A 74 -0.37 5.09 4.18
CA SER A 74 -0.99 5.88 3.12
C SER A 74 -1.54 5.01 1.97
N HIS A 75 -0.85 3.92 1.63
CA HIS A 75 -1.35 2.96 0.65
C HIS A 75 -2.61 2.26 1.16
N VAL A 76 -2.60 1.73 2.38
CA VAL A 76 -3.77 1.10 3.01
C VAL A 76 -4.95 2.07 3.10
N ASP A 77 -4.71 3.33 3.48
CA ASP A 77 -5.74 4.38 3.55
C ASP A 77 -6.36 4.71 2.18
N THR A 78 -5.66 4.36 1.09
CA THR A 78 -6.17 4.53 -0.28
C THR A 78 -6.97 3.32 -0.75
N VAL A 79 -6.52 2.09 -0.42
CA VAL A 79 -7.13 0.86 -0.97
C VAL A 79 -8.25 0.31 -0.10
N ALA A 80 -8.13 0.38 1.24
CA ALA A 80 -9.13 -0.18 2.14
C ALA A 80 -10.53 0.46 2.02
N PRO A 81 -10.70 1.77 1.84
CA PRO A 81 -12.01 2.37 1.64
C PRO A 81 -12.72 1.86 0.40
N ARG A 82 -12.02 1.60 -0.69
CA ARG A 82 -12.60 1.06 -1.94
C ARG A 82 -13.20 -0.33 -1.73
N PHE A 83 -12.52 -1.15 -0.95
CA PHE A 83 -13.03 -2.46 -0.56
C PHE A 83 -14.26 -2.31 0.34
N ASP A 84 -14.18 -1.44 1.35
CA ASP A 84 -15.27 -1.18 2.30
C ASP A 84 -16.55 -0.67 1.60
N GLU A 85 -16.42 0.28 0.67
CA GLU A 85 -17.53 0.81 -0.13
C GLU A 85 -18.24 -0.27 -0.94
N ARG A 86 -17.49 -1.20 -1.54
CA ARG A 86 -18.07 -2.34 -2.28
C ARG A 86 -18.83 -3.29 -1.38
N MET A 87 -18.25 -3.65 -0.22
CA MET A 87 -18.91 -4.52 0.76
C MET A 87 -20.16 -3.86 1.34
N GLN A 88 -20.12 -2.54 1.56
CA GLN A 88 -21.27 -1.78 2.05
C GLN A 88 -22.39 -1.67 1.01
N ALA A 89 -22.07 -1.61 -0.28
CA ALA A 89 -23.05 -1.51 -1.36
C ALA A 89 -23.76 -2.85 -1.65
N ALA A 90 -23.19 -3.98 -1.24
CA ALA A 90 -23.75 -5.30 -1.46
C ALA A 90 -25.00 -5.51 -0.58
N PRO A 91 -26.16 -5.90 -1.17
CA PRO A 91 -27.41 -6.06 -0.41
C PRO A 91 -27.46 -7.32 0.44
N ASP A 92 -26.73 -8.36 0.08
CA ASP A 92 -26.74 -9.67 0.72
C ASP A 92 -25.39 -10.41 0.56
N ARG A 93 -25.30 -11.61 1.13
CA ARG A 93 -24.09 -12.45 1.09
C ARG A 93 -23.69 -12.85 -0.32
N ASP A 94 -24.65 -13.18 -1.17
CA ASP A 94 -24.37 -13.60 -2.54
C ASP A 94 -23.76 -12.45 -3.34
N ALA A 95 -24.28 -11.24 -3.17
CA ALA A 95 -23.70 -10.04 -3.77
C ALA A 95 -22.30 -9.73 -3.23
N VAL A 96 -22.01 -9.96 -1.94
CA VAL A 96 -20.66 -9.85 -1.39
C VAL A 96 -19.72 -10.84 -2.08
N LEU A 97 -20.13 -12.09 -2.25
CA LEU A 97 -19.28 -13.10 -2.92
C LEU A 97 -19.00 -12.71 -4.37
N GLU A 98 -19.98 -12.21 -5.11
CA GLU A 98 -19.74 -11.69 -6.47
C GLU A 98 -18.80 -10.47 -6.46
N CYS A 99 -18.93 -9.55 -5.50
CA CYS A 99 -17.97 -8.44 -5.33
C CYS A 99 -16.55 -8.94 -5.05
N LEU A 100 -16.38 -10.01 -4.28
CA LEU A 100 -15.08 -10.63 -4.04
C LEU A 100 -14.54 -11.29 -5.31
N VAL A 101 -15.38 -11.97 -6.10
CA VAL A 101 -14.97 -12.52 -7.42
C VAL A 101 -14.51 -11.40 -8.35
N ASP A 102 -15.26 -10.29 -8.43
CA ASP A 102 -14.90 -9.13 -9.24
C ASP A 102 -13.60 -8.49 -8.77
N HIS A 103 -13.41 -8.39 -7.45
CA HIS A 103 -12.18 -7.88 -6.86
C HIS A 103 -10.96 -8.75 -7.23
N LEU A 104 -11.11 -10.08 -7.17
CA LEU A 104 -10.06 -11.03 -7.48
C LEU A 104 -9.75 -11.16 -8.98
N THR A 105 -10.75 -10.96 -9.85
CA THR A 105 -10.58 -11.11 -11.31
C THR A 105 -10.34 -9.79 -12.03
N GLY A 106 -10.62 -8.65 -11.38
CA GLY A 106 -10.58 -7.32 -11.98
C GLY A 106 -9.44 -6.46 -11.45
N ASP A 107 -9.70 -5.74 -10.39
CA ASP A 107 -8.88 -4.57 -10.00
C ASP A 107 -7.50 -4.89 -9.44
N LEU A 108 -7.37 -5.95 -8.63
CA LEU A 108 -6.09 -6.30 -7.99
C LEU A 108 -5.09 -6.93 -8.95
N LEU A 109 -5.57 -7.70 -9.93
CA LEU A 109 -4.69 -8.35 -10.90
C LEU A 109 -4.32 -7.43 -12.07
N GLN A 110 -5.06 -6.34 -12.28
CA GLN A 110 -4.74 -5.34 -13.30
C GLN A 110 -3.69 -4.32 -12.83
N SER A 111 -3.57 -4.06 -11.53
CA SER A 111 -2.53 -3.21 -10.97
C SER A 111 -1.40 -4.05 -10.38
N SER A 112 -0.41 -4.37 -11.20
CA SER A 112 0.83 -5.01 -10.71
C SER A 112 1.50 -4.22 -9.58
N ARG A 113 1.28 -2.90 -9.53
CA ARG A 113 1.83 -2.01 -8.49
C ARG A 113 1.21 -2.28 -7.12
N ASP A 114 -0.11 -2.34 -7.01
CA ASP A 114 -0.79 -2.56 -5.71
C ASP A 114 -0.50 -3.95 -5.16
N LEU A 115 -0.44 -4.95 -6.03
CA LEU A 115 -0.01 -6.29 -5.67
C LEU A 115 1.44 -6.31 -5.12
N VAL A 116 2.38 -5.68 -5.84
CA VAL A 116 3.78 -5.62 -5.39
C VAL A 116 3.88 -4.94 -4.04
N LEU A 117 3.18 -3.80 -3.84
CA LEU A 117 3.16 -3.09 -2.55
C LEU A 117 2.59 -3.97 -1.41
N ALA A 118 1.53 -4.73 -1.67
CA ALA A 118 0.95 -5.64 -0.68
C ALA A 118 1.94 -6.75 -0.28
N VAL A 119 2.55 -7.41 -1.26
CA VAL A 119 3.53 -8.48 -1.02
C VAL A 119 4.76 -7.96 -0.28
N GLU A 120 5.30 -6.82 -0.70
CA GLU A 120 6.45 -6.17 -0.05
C GLU A 120 6.14 -5.80 1.41
N LEU A 121 4.92 -5.30 1.67
CA LEU A 121 4.47 -5.02 3.04
C LEU A 121 4.44 -6.28 3.89
N TYR A 122 3.84 -7.39 3.41
CA TYR A 122 3.77 -8.65 4.17
C TYR A 122 5.15 -9.23 4.47
N VAL A 123 6.04 -9.25 3.46
CA VAL A 123 7.42 -9.75 3.64
C VAL A 123 8.18 -8.90 4.65
N ALA A 124 8.07 -7.58 4.56
CA ALA A 124 8.73 -6.67 5.48
C ALA A 124 8.13 -6.74 6.91
N ALA A 125 6.81 -6.86 7.04
CA ALA A 125 6.09 -6.97 8.31
C ALA A 125 6.47 -8.25 9.10
N ALA A 126 6.87 -9.32 8.40
CA ALA A 126 7.34 -10.53 9.06
C ALA A 126 8.57 -10.29 9.96
N ARG A 127 9.36 -9.24 9.65
CA ARG A 127 10.61 -8.90 10.34
C ARG A 127 10.58 -7.55 11.06
N ASN A 128 9.62 -6.69 10.72
CA ASN A 128 9.52 -5.33 11.26
C ASN A 128 8.21 -5.13 12.03
N PRO A 129 8.25 -4.95 13.38
CA PRO A 129 7.05 -4.75 14.19
C PRO A 129 6.23 -3.52 13.83
N ALA A 130 6.86 -2.43 13.36
CA ALA A 130 6.14 -1.23 12.95
C ALA A 130 5.28 -1.50 11.71
N LEU A 131 5.81 -2.24 10.71
CA LEU A 131 5.07 -2.64 9.52
C LEU A 131 4.02 -3.72 9.84
N ARG A 132 4.28 -4.58 10.83
CA ARG A 132 3.27 -5.54 11.32
C ARG A 132 2.03 -4.83 11.86
N ALA A 133 2.18 -3.68 12.51
CA ALA A 133 1.03 -2.88 12.95
C ALA A 133 0.18 -2.39 11.76
N VAL A 134 0.81 -2.02 10.64
CA VAL A 134 0.12 -1.61 9.41
C VAL A 134 -0.65 -2.80 8.81
N THR A 135 -0.05 -4.00 8.72
CA THR A 135 -0.77 -5.18 8.22
C THR A 135 -1.93 -5.58 9.12
N GLN A 136 -1.77 -5.50 10.44
CA GLN A 136 -2.86 -5.80 11.38
C GLN A 136 -4.03 -4.80 11.25
N ASP A 137 -3.76 -3.52 11.05
CA ASP A 137 -4.79 -2.53 10.79
C ASP A 137 -5.52 -2.82 9.47
N TRP A 138 -4.80 -3.11 8.39
CA TRP A 138 -5.39 -3.46 7.10
C TRP A 138 -6.32 -4.68 7.19
N MET A 139 -5.82 -5.81 7.70
CA MET A 139 -6.61 -7.03 7.93
C MET A 139 -7.84 -6.76 8.82
N SER A 140 -7.69 -5.92 9.84
CA SER A 140 -8.79 -5.54 10.71
C SER A 140 -9.88 -4.75 9.97
N ARG A 141 -9.50 -3.85 9.06
CA ARG A 141 -10.44 -3.09 8.22
C ARG A 141 -11.18 -4.00 7.25
N SER A 142 -10.47 -4.90 6.55
CA SER A 142 -11.05 -5.89 5.65
C SER A 142 -12.09 -6.76 6.35
N ARG A 143 -11.74 -7.33 7.51
CA ARG A 143 -12.66 -8.17 8.30
C ARG A 143 -13.89 -7.41 8.75
N ARG A 144 -13.75 -6.19 9.26
CA ARG A 144 -14.91 -5.36 9.66
C ARG A 144 -15.86 -5.10 8.49
N SER A 145 -15.35 -4.97 7.28
CA SER A 145 -16.18 -4.82 6.08
C SER A 145 -16.98 -6.10 5.79
N LEU A 146 -16.35 -7.27 5.93
CA LEU A 146 -16.98 -8.58 5.75
C LEU A 146 -17.96 -8.93 6.89
N GLU A 147 -17.67 -8.52 8.13
CA GLU A 147 -18.51 -8.77 9.32
C GLU A 147 -19.89 -8.10 9.26
N ARG A 148 -20.15 -7.23 8.28
CA ARG A 148 -21.50 -6.72 8.01
C ARG A 148 -22.44 -7.81 7.48
N HIS A 149 -21.89 -8.86 6.86
CA HIS A 149 -22.64 -9.90 6.16
C HIS A 149 -22.36 -11.30 6.70
N PHE A 150 -21.22 -11.52 7.34
CA PHE A 150 -20.76 -12.81 7.85
C PHE A 150 -20.45 -12.71 9.34
N ASP A 151 -20.46 -13.85 10.03
CA ASP A 151 -19.93 -13.91 11.40
C ASP A 151 -18.40 -13.71 11.40
N ALA A 152 -17.84 -13.41 12.57
CA ALA A 152 -16.43 -13.06 12.69
C ALA A 152 -15.45 -14.19 12.30
N VAL A 153 -15.87 -15.46 12.41
CA VAL A 153 -15.04 -16.60 12.00
C VAL A 153 -15.01 -16.69 10.48
N THR A 154 -16.18 -16.69 9.87
CA THR A 154 -16.32 -16.71 8.40
C THR A 154 -15.66 -15.50 7.74
N ALA A 155 -15.82 -14.29 8.31
CA ALA A 155 -15.17 -13.08 7.80
C ALA A 155 -13.63 -13.21 7.83
N ARG A 156 -13.07 -13.82 8.88
CA ARG A 156 -11.63 -14.06 9.00
C ARG A 156 -11.13 -15.11 8.00
N GLU A 157 -11.91 -16.14 7.77
CA GLU A 157 -11.58 -17.20 6.79
C GLU A 157 -11.63 -16.66 5.37
N LEU A 158 -12.66 -15.87 5.03
CA LEU A 158 -12.78 -15.19 3.73
C LEU A 158 -11.63 -14.22 3.49
N ASP A 159 -11.28 -13.39 4.47
CA ASP A 159 -10.14 -12.47 4.40
C ASP A 159 -8.83 -13.22 4.03
N ALA A 160 -8.54 -14.31 4.74
CA ALA A 160 -7.37 -15.15 4.47
C ALA A 160 -7.42 -15.85 3.11
N LEU A 161 -8.61 -16.35 2.70
CA LEU A 161 -8.80 -16.98 1.40
C LEU A 161 -8.61 -16.00 0.25
N VAL A 162 -9.19 -14.80 0.35
CA VAL A 162 -9.05 -13.73 -0.66
C VAL A 162 -7.57 -13.39 -0.86
N GLU A 163 -6.82 -13.17 0.22
CA GLU A 163 -5.38 -12.90 0.12
C GLU A 163 -4.59 -14.05 -0.53
N GLY A 164 -4.91 -15.29 -0.16
CA GLY A 164 -4.32 -16.47 -0.79
C GLY A 164 -4.62 -16.55 -2.28
N LEU A 165 -5.87 -16.30 -2.67
CA LEU A 165 -6.28 -16.31 -4.08
C LEU A 165 -5.61 -15.20 -4.88
N VAL A 166 -5.44 -13.98 -4.32
CA VAL A 166 -4.68 -12.89 -4.96
C VAL A 166 -3.26 -13.33 -5.27
N LEU A 167 -2.55 -13.87 -4.28
CA LEU A 167 -1.17 -14.32 -4.45
C LEU A 167 -1.05 -15.46 -5.47
N HIS A 168 -1.92 -16.46 -5.37
CA HIS A 168 -1.91 -17.60 -6.27
C HIS A 168 -2.23 -17.19 -7.71
N SER A 169 -3.23 -16.34 -7.92
CA SER A 169 -3.57 -15.86 -9.27
C SER A 169 -2.47 -15.03 -9.89
N ALA A 170 -1.78 -14.20 -9.09
CA ALA A 170 -0.72 -13.33 -9.59
C ALA A 170 0.59 -14.07 -9.88
N LEU A 171 0.89 -15.14 -9.18
CA LEU A 171 2.16 -15.87 -9.26
C LEU A 171 2.03 -17.19 -10.05
N SER A 172 0.83 -17.63 -10.38
CA SER A 172 0.59 -18.86 -11.12
C SER A 172 0.80 -18.66 -12.62
N THR A 173 1.37 -19.66 -13.27
CA THR A 173 1.38 -19.77 -14.74
C THR A 173 0.05 -20.28 -15.29
N ASP A 174 -0.82 -20.80 -14.43
CA ASP A 174 -2.17 -21.28 -14.71
C ASP A 174 -3.10 -20.78 -13.60
N PRO A 175 -3.49 -19.47 -13.62
CA PRO A 175 -4.32 -18.87 -12.60
C PRO A 175 -5.74 -19.41 -12.66
N MET A 176 -6.41 -19.46 -11.51
CA MET A 176 -7.83 -19.83 -11.43
C MET A 176 -8.67 -18.88 -12.28
N ASP A 177 -9.60 -19.45 -13.03
CA ASP A 177 -10.61 -18.67 -13.74
C ASP A 177 -11.70 -18.15 -12.79
N ARG A 178 -12.59 -17.31 -13.32
CA ARG A 178 -13.68 -16.68 -12.56
C ARG A 178 -14.59 -17.72 -11.88
N ASP A 179 -14.90 -18.81 -12.55
CA ASP A 179 -15.82 -19.82 -12.03
C ASP A 179 -15.17 -20.67 -10.94
N GLN A 180 -13.87 -20.95 -11.05
CA GLN A 180 -13.10 -21.62 -10.00
C GLN A 180 -12.99 -20.75 -8.75
N ILE A 181 -12.74 -19.43 -8.89
CA ILE A 181 -12.71 -18.47 -7.79
C ILE A 181 -14.08 -18.40 -7.12
N ARG A 182 -15.17 -18.26 -7.90
CA ARG A 182 -16.55 -18.28 -7.38
C ARG A 182 -16.84 -19.56 -6.61
N HIS A 183 -16.46 -20.72 -7.15
CA HIS A 183 -16.64 -22.00 -6.48
C HIS A 183 -15.88 -22.09 -5.14
N ALA A 184 -14.66 -21.55 -5.08
CA ALA A 184 -13.88 -21.53 -3.84
C ALA A 184 -14.57 -20.66 -2.76
N LEU A 185 -15.05 -19.47 -3.14
CA LEU A 185 -15.72 -18.54 -2.23
C LEU A 185 -17.12 -19.03 -1.80
N ALA A 186 -17.88 -19.68 -2.69
CA ALA A 186 -19.22 -20.18 -2.41
C ALA A 186 -19.29 -21.21 -1.26
N ARG A 187 -18.17 -21.86 -0.92
CA ARG A 187 -18.08 -22.76 0.23
C ARG A 187 -18.27 -22.07 1.58
N PHE A 188 -18.16 -20.76 1.62
CA PHE A 188 -18.33 -19.93 2.81
C PHE A 188 -19.69 -19.21 2.84
N ALA A 189 -20.55 -19.42 1.82
CA ALA A 189 -21.87 -18.80 1.72
C ALA A 189 -22.96 -19.54 2.49
N GLY A 190 -22.69 -20.80 2.89
CA GLY A 190 -23.66 -21.71 3.52
C GLY A 190 -23.84 -21.51 5.00
#